data_7dc6e50e0dfc1d62468edfd856be5197
#
_entry.id   7dc6e50e0dfc1d62468edfd856be5197
#
_cell.length_a   1.000
_cell.length_b   1.000
_cell.length_c   1.000
_cell.angle_alpha   90.00
_cell.angle_beta   90.00
_cell.angle_gamma   90.00
#
_symmetry.space_group_name_H-M   'P 1'
#
loop_
_entity.id
_entity.type
_entity.pdbx_description
1 polymer ?
#
loop_
_entity_poly.entity_id
_entity_poly.type
_entity_poly.pdbx_seq_one_letter_code
_entity_poly.pdbx_strand_id
1 'polypeptide(L)'
;SADGVDRDAFIQWADKNGLVIAQWLQSDEGISFVSSMLNFGPEGFVAKLAGIGADKIFTSFIEVISGDDFVISDKNGLISTQIIGSIAKLPGFTLDVPLLNIYAKKLNLLPGMTLGADGATITLSGPLQTVDKNGLIAFSQDAKGKVKFSDMGKLGSGGGAATGAMTESQVIDLLDGAGAAYASKRHNQVRFPVPRAANLKKLTYWFIYSQSLGNGGGSSFAIPDTTDFGNIMLGQSPRGSTFVKGLPSYDFGAVGGNVFYPLKEVRQTDAGVISETSGSHGETIAKAFADELKRRYNERTRQQNNTDHIFGVSCCGVSGAAISDLTKGAAAGYYNRFLTALSGVAAAAAAAGYEWEVGGLIYMQGEQDNGTTTEIYLPKLQAMYDNMIADAMAASGQKTKPIFLLNQIGSSFISGRNFGVVEAQRQFVENNPLAFMMGSYAGLPNPVDHLFANSYRWFGAQFAKLADRVMWGNDEANFQMVAAYWSGNTAYAGFSTRVPPLKFESAYVVFTETMYADKGITVSDGSGVLTGTDLTVSIVSDNVIKIVAGRTLSGTVTIMLGDGTSHAGVHNIADSDTEISDYVWESGLPNQPATENIAALNNKHYSLANFALIQKITAEEF
;
A
#
# COMPACT_ATOMS: atom_id res chain seq x y z
N SER A 1 -24.29 11.73 -44.12
CA SER A 1 -23.51 11.50 -45.36
C SER A 1 -24.19 10.40 -46.18
N ALA A 2 -24.06 10.44 -47.51
CA ALA A 2 -24.77 9.49 -48.43
C ALA A 2 -24.24 8.04 -48.34
N ASP A 3 -23.17 7.79 -47.59
CA ASP A 3 -22.51 6.51 -47.38
C ASP A 3 -22.75 5.91 -45.98
N GLY A 4 -23.56 6.60 -45.16
CA GLY A 4 -23.89 6.11 -43.81
C GLY A 4 -22.74 6.23 -42.78
N VAL A 5 -21.61 6.83 -43.17
CA VAL A 5 -20.46 7.04 -42.27
C VAL A 5 -20.53 8.46 -41.71
N ASP A 6 -20.71 8.55 -40.41
CA ASP A 6 -20.62 9.84 -39.71
C ASP A 6 -19.15 10.17 -39.46
N ARG A 7 -18.69 11.25 -40.10
CA ARG A 7 -17.27 11.67 -40.01
C ARG A 7 -16.96 12.41 -38.72
N ASP A 8 -17.97 12.75 -37.96
CA ASP A 8 -17.83 13.39 -36.65
C ASP A 8 -17.82 12.31 -35.51
N ALA A 9 -17.93 11.04 -35.88
CA ALA A 9 -17.87 9.96 -34.93
C ALA A 9 -16.46 9.79 -34.34
N PHE A 10 -16.38 9.75 -33.04
CA PHE A 10 -15.13 9.56 -32.31
C PHE A 10 -14.58 8.13 -32.47
N ILE A 11 -15.45 7.13 -32.43
CA ILE A 11 -15.15 5.71 -32.69
C ILE A 11 -16.31 5.11 -33.49
N GLN A 12 -15.99 4.31 -34.50
CA GLN A 12 -16.98 3.56 -35.29
C GLN A 12 -16.65 2.07 -35.28
N TRP A 13 -17.67 1.26 -35.21
CA TRP A 13 -17.58 -0.17 -35.42
C TRP A 13 -18.34 -0.55 -36.70
N ALA A 14 -17.67 -1.26 -37.56
CA ALA A 14 -18.26 -1.78 -38.79
C ALA A 14 -18.19 -3.31 -38.82
N ASP A 15 -19.12 -3.92 -39.51
CA ASP A 15 -19.03 -5.34 -39.79
C ASP A 15 -17.90 -5.64 -40.80
N LYS A 16 -17.70 -6.91 -41.08
CA LYS A 16 -16.67 -7.37 -42.04
C LYS A 16 -16.86 -6.87 -43.49
N ASN A 17 -18.01 -6.30 -43.81
CA ASN A 17 -18.31 -5.70 -45.11
C ASN A 17 -18.24 -4.18 -45.10
N GLY A 18 -17.82 -3.56 -43.97
CA GLY A 18 -17.71 -2.13 -43.82
C GLY A 18 -19.01 -1.41 -43.46
N LEU A 19 -20.09 -2.16 -43.14
CA LEU A 19 -21.33 -1.55 -42.65
C LEU A 19 -21.15 -1.09 -41.20
N VAL A 20 -21.37 0.21 -40.93
CA VAL A 20 -21.28 0.75 -39.56
C VAL A 20 -22.42 0.16 -38.72
N ILE A 21 -22.06 -0.59 -37.69
CA ILE A 21 -22.99 -1.22 -36.74
C ILE A 21 -23.15 -0.42 -35.45
N ALA A 22 -22.14 0.39 -35.08
CA ALA A 22 -22.18 1.28 -33.94
C ALA A 22 -21.14 2.39 -34.07
N GLN A 23 -21.41 3.55 -33.50
CA GLN A 23 -20.48 4.68 -33.47
C GLN A 23 -20.68 5.54 -32.23
N TRP A 24 -19.58 6.13 -31.76
CA TRP A 24 -19.60 7.11 -30.70
C TRP A 24 -19.57 8.49 -31.32
N LEU A 25 -20.54 9.31 -30.97
CA LEU A 25 -20.66 10.68 -31.42
C LEU A 25 -20.33 11.63 -30.28
N GLN A 26 -19.52 12.63 -30.56
CA GLN A 26 -19.30 13.74 -29.64
C GLN A 26 -20.24 14.86 -30.03
N SER A 27 -21.03 15.35 -29.10
CA SER A 27 -21.91 16.52 -29.27
C SER A 27 -21.70 17.51 -28.14
N ASP A 28 -22.23 18.71 -28.26
CA ASP A 28 -22.20 19.74 -27.21
C ASP A 28 -22.92 19.28 -25.90
N GLU A 29 -23.76 18.27 -26.00
CA GLU A 29 -24.48 17.68 -24.87
C GLU A 29 -23.71 16.49 -24.24
N GLY A 30 -22.55 16.10 -24.77
CA GLY A 30 -21.71 15.01 -24.29
C GLY A 30 -21.40 13.97 -25.37
N ILE A 31 -20.96 12.79 -24.93
CA ILE A 31 -20.66 11.65 -25.79
C ILE A 31 -21.88 10.75 -25.85
N SER A 32 -22.44 10.57 -27.05
CA SER A 32 -23.53 9.63 -27.28
C SER A 32 -23.05 8.41 -28.07
N PHE A 33 -23.60 7.25 -27.73
CA PHE A 33 -23.36 6.00 -28.45
C PHE A 33 -24.60 5.67 -29.28
N VAL A 34 -24.43 5.62 -30.59
CA VAL A 34 -25.52 5.30 -31.50
C VAL A 34 -25.28 3.94 -32.13
N SER A 35 -26.22 3.04 -31.94
CA SER A 35 -26.21 1.69 -32.52
C SER A 35 -27.65 1.29 -32.81
N SER A 36 -27.84 0.48 -33.82
CA SER A 36 -29.13 -0.19 -34.04
C SER A 36 -29.51 -1.17 -32.91
N MET A 37 -28.54 -1.50 -32.04
CA MET A 37 -28.68 -2.49 -30.97
C MET A 37 -28.60 -1.89 -29.58
N LEU A 38 -28.03 -0.67 -29.42
CA LEU A 38 -27.77 -0.02 -28.13
C LEU A 38 -28.21 1.43 -28.16
N ASN A 39 -28.92 1.87 -27.16
CA ASN A 39 -29.31 3.26 -27.02
C ASN A 39 -28.90 3.77 -25.63
N PHE A 40 -28.12 4.86 -25.60
CA PHE A 40 -27.75 5.57 -24.38
C PHE A 40 -28.57 6.84 -24.31
N GLY A 41 -29.48 6.91 -23.36
CA GLY A 41 -30.24 8.12 -23.06
C GLY A 41 -29.78 8.79 -21.77
N PRO A 42 -30.26 9.99 -21.44
CA PRO A 42 -29.96 10.66 -20.19
C PRO A 42 -30.40 9.87 -18.94
N GLU A 43 -31.26 8.87 -19.11
CA GLU A 43 -31.76 8.03 -18.01
C GLU A 43 -30.99 6.72 -17.82
N GLY A 44 -29.93 6.49 -18.61
CA GLY A 44 -29.09 5.28 -18.50
C GLY A 44 -28.98 4.48 -19.80
N PHE A 45 -28.43 3.30 -19.68
CA PHE A 45 -28.14 2.40 -20.79
C PHE A 45 -29.31 1.43 -21.01
N VAL A 46 -29.94 1.49 -22.17
CA VAL A 46 -30.99 0.55 -22.56
C VAL A 46 -30.47 -0.32 -23.73
N ALA A 47 -30.23 -1.58 -23.48
CA ALA A 47 -29.77 -2.53 -24.48
C ALA A 47 -30.92 -3.45 -24.92
N LYS A 48 -31.20 -3.48 -26.23
CA LYS A 48 -31.96 -4.59 -26.87
C LYS A 48 -30.92 -5.57 -27.41
N LEU A 49 -30.52 -6.54 -26.59
CA LEU A 49 -29.42 -7.42 -26.92
C LEU A 49 -29.91 -8.81 -27.31
N ALA A 50 -29.56 -9.25 -28.51
CA ALA A 50 -29.61 -10.66 -28.91
C ALA A 50 -28.29 -11.40 -28.53
N GLY A 51 -27.26 -10.71 -28.15
CA GLY A 51 -25.97 -11.21 -27.64
C GLY A 51 -24.85 -10.20 -27.84
N ILE A 52 -24.18 -9.81 -26.77
CA ILE A 52 -22.90 -9.04 -26.82
C ILE A 52 -21.78 -9.98 -26.41
N GLY A 53 -20.79 -10.18 -27.30
CA GLY A 53 -19.48 -10.68 -26.93
C GLY A 53 -18.58 -9.51 -26.55
N ALA A 54 -18.25 -9.37 -25.29
CA ALA A 54 -17.30 -8.37 -24.81
C ALA A 54 -16.35 -8.99 -23.80
N ASP A 55 -15.05 -8.68 -23.90
CA ASP A 55 -14.07 -9.16 -22.94
C ASP A 55 -14.27 -8.51 -21.54
N LYS A 56 -14.81 -7.29 -21.52
CA LYS A 56 -15.14 -6.57 -20.28
C LYS A 56 -16.30 -5.61 -20.49
N ILE A 57 -17.26 -5.61 -19.56
CA ILE A 57 -18.33 -4.62 -19.48
C ILE A 57 -18.11 -3.80 -18.20
N PHE A 58 -17.83 -2.51 -18.35
CA PHE A 58 -17.68 -1.57 -17.24
C PHE A 58 -18.92 -0.68 -17.16
N THR A 59 -19.79 -0.96 -16.20
CA THR A 59 -20.97 -0.14 -15.93
C THR A 59 -21.27 -0.09 -14.43
N SER A 60 -21.89 0.97 -13.97
CA SER A 60 -22.35 1.09 -12.59
C SER A 60 -23.56 0.23 -12.28
N PHE A 61 -24.35 -0.09 -13.29
CA PHE A 61 -25.44 -1.06 -13.19
C PHE A 61 -25.86 -1.57 -14.59
N ILE A 62 -26.44 -2.75 -14.64
CA ILE A 62 -27.11 -3.32 -15.81
C ILE A 62 -28.56 -3.58 -15.41
N GLU A 63 -29.51 -3.09 -16.19
CA GLU A 63 -30.93 -3.34 -16.01
C GLU A 63 -31.46 -4.18 -17.19
N VAL A 64 -32.06 -5.32 -16.90
CA VAL A 64 -32.73 -6.18 -17.89
C VAL A 64 -34.23 -5.89 -17.84
N ILE A 65 -34.75 -5.24 -18.89
CA ILE A 65 -36.12 -4.69 -18.92
C ILE A 65 -37.16 -5.71 -19.46
N SER A 66 -36.72 -6.76 -20.11
CA SER A 66 -37.61 -7.82 -20.64
C SER A 66 -37.24 -9.17 -20.05
N GLY A 67 -38.20 -10.06 -19.92
CA GLY A 67 -38.07 -11.37 -19.30
C GLY A 67 -37.08 -12.36 -19.96
N ASP A 68 -36.12 -11.85 -20.72
CA ASP A 68 -35.09 -12.63 -21.40
C ASP A 68 -33.88 -12.90 -20.48
N ASP A 69 -33.22 -14.01 -20.76
CA ASP A 69 -32.03 -14.41 -20.00
C ASP A 69 -30.83 -13.50 -20.32
N PHE A 70 -30.10 -13.06 -19.29
CA PHE A 70 -28.80 -12.43 -19.43
C PHE A 70 -27.70 -13.45 -19.13
N VAL A 71 -26.83 -13.72 -20.11
CA VAL A 71 -25.80 -14.75 -20.02
C VAL A 71 -24.43 -14.14 -20.25
N ILE A 72 -23.50 -14.36 -19.30
CA ILE A 72 -22.08 -14.09 -19.47
C ILE A 72 -21.37 -15.42 -19.67
N SER A 73 -20.73 -15.61 -20.81
CA SER A 73 -19.94 -16.80 -21.11
C SER A 73 -18.49 -16.43 -21.41
N ASP A 74 -17.59 -17.39 -21.18
CA ASP A 74 -16.19 -17.26 -21.59
C ASP A 74 -16.04 -17.44 -23.11
N LYS A 75 -14.83 -17.27 -23.62
CA LYS A 75 -14.49 -17.43 -25.05
C LYS A 75 -14.73 -18.83 -25.62
N ASN A 76 -14.98 -19.82 -24.77
CA ASN A 76 -15.28 -21.20 -25.15
C ASN A 76 -16.79 -21.50 -25.04
N GLY A 77 -17.61 -20.47 -24.75
CA GLY A 77 -19.05 -20.62 -24.57
C GLY A 77 -19.45 -21.21 -23.21
N LEU A 78 -18.51 -21.36 -22.29
CA LEU A 78 -18.84 -21.80 -20.94
C LEU A 78 -19.52 -20.65 -20.19
N ILE A 79 -20.74 -20.85 -19.74
CA ILE A 79 -21.51 -19.83 -19.02
C ILE A 79 -20.88 -19.60 -17.65
N SER A 80 -20.33 -18.40 -17.44
CA SER A 80 -19.80 -17.99 -16.14
C SER A 80 -20.89 -17.42 -15.24
N THR A 81 -21.91 -16.78 -15.83
CA THR A 81 -23.06 -16.22 -15.12
C THR A 81 -24.26 -16.18 -16.04
N GLN A 82 -25.38 -16.74 -15.61
CA GLN A 82 -26.66 -16.65 -16.31
C GLN A 82 -27.70 -16.06 -15.34
N ILE A 83 -28.42 -15.05 -15.78
CA ILE A 83 -29.47 -14.38 -15.02
C ILE A 83 -30.78 -14.57 -15.82
N ILE A 84 -31.73 -15.22 -15.18
CA ILE A 84 -33.01 -15.62 -15.81
C ILE A 84 -34.14 -14.84 -15.16
N GLY A 85 -34.94 -14.14 -15.95
CA GLY A 85 -36.09 -13.37 -15.49
C GLY A 85 -35.76 -11.87 -15.34
N SER A 86 -36.74 -11.09 -14.94
CA SER A 86 -36.59 -9.64 -14.80
C SER A 86 -35.77 -9.29 -13.57
N ILE A 87 -34.54 -8.81 -13.81
CA ILE A 87 -33.73 -8.16 -12.80
C ILE A 87 -33.96 -6.68 -12.88
N ALA A 88 -34.35 -6.08 -11.78
CA ALA A 88 -34.51 -4.64 -11.75
C ALA A 88 -33.16 -3.92 -11.75
N LYS A 89 -32.12 -4.39 -11.02
CA LYS A 89 -30.80 -3.70 -10.89
C LYS A 89 -29.71 -4.64 -10.40
N LEU A 90 -28.50 -4.51 -10.96
CA LEU A 90 -27.25 -5.05 -10.41
C LEU A 90 -26.33 -3.88 -10.01
N PRO A 91 -26.46 -3.27 -8.85
CA PRO A 91 -25.47 -2.32 -8.38
C PRO A 91 -24.26 -3.07 -7.88
N GLY A 92 -23.15 -3.03 -8.63
CA GLY A 92 -21.84 -3.59 -8.27
C GLY A 92 -21.89 -4.90 -7.50
N PHE A 93 -21.83 -6.03 -8.10
CA PHE A 93 -21.71 -7.39 -7.54
C PHE A 93 -22.62 -7.78 -6.36
N THR A 94 -23.60 -6.98 -5.98
CA THR A 94 -24.63 -7.36 -5.00
C THR A 94 -25.82 -7.90 -5.79
N LEU A 95 -25.99 -9.21 -5.80
CA LEU A 95 -27.21 -9.85 -6.34
C LEU A 95 -28.39 -9.50 -5.45
N ASP A 96 -29.45 -8.93 -6.01
CA ASP A 96 -30.71 -8.76 -5.28
C ASP A 96 -31.35 -10.14 -5.04
N VAL A 97 -31.82 -10.32 -3.85
CA VAL A 97 -32.24 -11.60 -3.27
C VAL A 97 -33.31 -12.37 -4.08
N PRO A 98 -34.30 -11.74 -4.74
CA PRO A 98 -35.25 -12.47 -5.59
C PRO A 98 -34.63 -13.28 -6.71
N LEU A 99 -33.46 -12.89 -7.17
CA LEU A 99 -32.72 -13.55 -8.24
C LEU A 99 -31.92 -14.76 -7.78
N LEU A 100 -31.41 -14.76 -6.54
CA LEU A 100 -30.76 -15.93 -5.97
C LEU A 100 -31.71 -17.14 -5.96
N ASN A 101 -33.02 -16.91 -5.79
CA ASN A 101 -34.05 -17.96 -5.82
C ASN A 101 -34.19 -18.66 -7.16
N ILE A 102 -34.02 -17.94 -8.25
CA ILE A 102 -34.12 -18.53 -9.61
C ILE A 102 -32.84 -19.27 -9.93
N TYR A 103 -31.70 -18.76 -9.50
CA TYR A 103 -30.39 -19.37 -9.66
C TYR A 103 -30.20 -20.63 -8.81
N ALA A 104 -30.70 -20.62 -7.57
CA ALA A 104 -30.64 -21.74 -6.66
C ALA A 104 -31.26 -23.04 -7.23
N LYS A 105 -32.19 -22.92 -8.14
CA LYS A 105 -32.80 -24.10 -8.83
C LYS A 105 -31.99 -24.62 -10.01
N LYS A 106 -31.09 -23.82 -10.60
CA LYS A 106 -30.26 -24.20 -11.75
C LYS A 106 -28.77 -24.36 -11.44
N LEU A 107 -28.24 -23.66 -10.45
CA LEU A 107 -27.00 -24.08 -9.81
C LEU A 107 -27.34 -25.37 -9.08
N ASN A 108 -26.67 -26.46 -9.38
CA ASN A 108 -26.63 -27.61 -8.48
C ASN A 108 -26.10 -27.14 -7.15
N LEU A 109 -26.97 -26.54 -6.33
CA LEU A 109 -26.65 -26.23 -4.95
C LEU A 109 -26.21 -27.55 -4.33
N LEU A 110 -25.03 -27.56 -3.79
CA LEU A 110 -24.47 -28.75 -3.16
C LEU A 110 -25.51 -29.34 -2.22
N PRO A 111 -25.63 -30.64 -2.13
CA PRO A 111 -26.58 -31.29 -1.22
C PRO A 111 -26.42 -30.69 0.18
N GLY A 112 -27.49 -30.14 0.73
CA GLY A 112 -27.46 -29.53 2.05
C GLY A 112 -27.57 -28.01 2.11
N MET A 113 -27.71 -27.30 1.00
CA MET A 113 -28.01 -25.87 0.98
C MET A 113 -29.52 -25.64 0.80
N THR A 114 -30.13 -24.89 1.69
CA THR A 114 -31.51 -24.42 1.56
C THR A 114 -31.57 -22.91 1.69
N LEU A 115 -32.38 -22.30 0.83
CA LEU A 115 -32.69 -20.88 0.93
C LEU A 115 -33.82 -20.68 1.94
N GLY A 116 -33.64 -19.75 2.87
CA GLY A 116 -34.70 -19.39 3.82
C GLY A 116 -35.94 -18.83 3.13
N ALA A 117 -37.09 -18.93 3.77
CA ALA A 117 -38.35 -18.40 3.25
C ALA A 117 -38.36 -16.86 3.10
N ASP A 118 -37.42 -16.19 3.75
CA ASP A 118 -37.16 -14.73 3.66
C ASP A 118 -36.38 -14.36 2.37
N GLY A 119 -35.91 -15.35 1.61
CA GLY A 119 -35.11 -15.16 0.41
C GLY A 119 -33.72 -14.55 0.67
N ALA A 120 -33.35 -14.29 1.93
CA ALA A 120 -32.11 -13.59 2.32
C ALA A 120 -31.13 -14.48 3.07
N THR A 121 -31.58 -15.62 3.58
CA THR A 121 -30.76 -16.50 4.42
C THR A 121 -30.47 -17.80 3.69
N ILE A 122 -29.19 -18.11 3.49
CA ILE A 122 -28.75 -19.42 3.01
C ILE A 122 -28.41 -20.28 4.23
N THR A 123 -29.23 -21.33 4.45
CA THR A 123 -28.98 -22.28 5.53
C THR A 123 -28.23 -23.48 4.97
N LEU A 124 -27.11 -23.82 5.59
CA LEU A 124 -26.33 -25.02 5.28
C LEU A 124 -26.76 -26.12 6.25
N SER A 125 -27.30 -27.22 5.73
CA SER A 125 -27.65 -28.39 6.53
C SER A 125 -26.45 -29.35 6.72
N GLY A 126 -25.26 -28.95 6.25
CA GLY A 126 -23.99 -29.68 6.37
C GLY A 126 -22.79 -28.75 6.17
N PRO A 127 -21.57 -29.25 6.38
CA PRO A 127 -20.39 -28.47 6.16
C PRO A 127 -20.26 -28.06 4.69
N LEU A 128 -20.05 -26.76 4.43
CA LEU A 128 -19.74 -26.28 3.08
C LEU A 128 -18.29 -26.66 2.74
N GLN A 129 -18.13 -27.34 1.62
CA GLN A 129 -16.80 -27.66 1.09
C GLN A 129 -16.70 -27.14 -0.34
N THR A 130 -15.64 -26.41 -0.66
CA THR A 130 -15.28 -26.11 -2.04
C THR A 130 -14.17 -27.06 -2.47
N VAL A 131 -14.33 -27.65 -3.63
CA VAL A 131 -13.31 -28.54 -4.20
C VAL A 131 -12.74 -27.89 -5.46
N ASP A 132 -11.45 -28.09 -5.69
CA ASP A 132 -10.79 -27.70 -6.92
C ASP A 132 -11.17 -28.68 -8.07
N LYS A 133 -10.63 -28.43 -9.26
CA LYS A 133 -10.83 -29.30 -10.44
C LYS A 133 -10.36 -30.75 -10.26
N ASN A 134 -9.54 -31.02 -9.23
CA ASN A 134 -9.03 -32.36 -8.91
C ASN A 134 -9.79 -33.01 -7.74
N GLY A 135 -10.85 -32.36 -7.24
CA GLY A 135 -11.64 -32.86 -6.12
C GLY A 135 -11.04 -32.56 -4.75
N LEU A 136 -10.01 -31.69 -4.68
CA LEU A 136 -9.40 -31.30 -3.40
C LEU A 136 -10.23 -30.20 -2.72
N ILE A 137 -10.48 -30.35 -1.44
CA ILE A 137 -11.25 -29.37 -0.64
C ILE A 137 -10.39 -28.11 -0.46
N ALA A 138 -10.84 -26.97 -0.95
CA ALA A 138 -10.13 -25.70 -0.81
C ALA A 138 -10.44 -25.02 0.53
N PHE A 139 -11.65 -25.16 1.04
CA PHE A 139 -11.99 -24.75 2.41
C PHE A 139 -13.23 -25.53 2.89
N SER A 140 -13.40 -25.65 4.21
CA SER A 140 -14.62 -26.19 4.81
C SER A 140 -15.19 -25.26 5.88
N GLN A 141 -16.52 -25.22 5.96
CA GLN A 141 -17.23 -24.54 7.04
C GLN A 141 -18.06 -25.58 7.80
N ASP A 142 -17.91 -25.63 9.13
CA ASP A 142 -18.71 -26.55 9.94
C ASP A 142 -20.17 -26.08 10.08
N ALA A 143 -21.04 -26.93 10.58
CA ALA A 143 -22.47 -26.66 10.79
C ALA A 143 -22.75 -25.47 11.74
N LYS A 144 -21.74 -24.92 12.42
CA LYS A 144 -21.82 -23.76 13.28
C LYS A 144 -21.29 -22.49 12.60
N GLY A 145 -21.00 -22.54 11.31
CA GLY A 145 -20.51 -21.41 10.54
C GLY A 145 -19.01 -21.13 10.70
N LYS A 146 -18.26 -21.96 11.44
CA LYS A 146 -16.83 -21.75 11.64
C LYS A 146 -16.06 -22.26 10.44
N VAL A 147 -15.39 -21.35 9.76
CA VAL A 147 -14.53 -21.66 8.61
C VAL A 147 -13.21 -22.24 9.13
N LYS A 148 -12.85 -23.40 8.64
CA LYS A 148 -11.55 -24.04 8.89
C LYS A 148 -10.77 -24.07 7.60
N PHE A 149 -9.68 -23.34 7.56
CA PHE A 149 -8.66 -23.46 6.51
C PHE A 149 -7.63 -24.56 6.84
N SER A 150 -7.57 -24.99 8.08
CA SER A 150 -6.63 -26.01 8.57
C SER A 150 -6.88 -27.44 8.05
N ASP A 151 -8.02 -27.68 7.42
CA ASP A 151 -8.26 -28.99 6.79
C ASP A 151 -7.59 -29.11 5.42
N MET A 152 -6.95 -28.05 4.91
CA MET A 152 -6.15 -28.13 3.68
C MET A 152 -4.92 -29.03 3.81
N GLY A 153 -4.40 -29.23 5.02
CA GLY A 153 -3.31 -30.16 5.29
C GLY A 153 -3.67 -31.64 5.22
N LYS A 154 -4.96 -32.00 5.07
CA LYS A 154 -5.42 -33.41 4.98
C LYS A 154 -5.83 -33.82 3.57
N LEU A 155 -5.51 -33.02 2.56
CA LEU A 155 -6.08 -33.08 1.23
C LEU A 155 -5.22 -33.79 0.19
N GLY A 156 -4.67 -34.90 0.52
CA GLY A 156 -3.81 -35.62 -0.42
C GLY A 156 -3.92 -37.12 -0.38
N SER A 157 -5.15 -37.69 -0.43
CA SER A 157 -5.30 -39.06 -0.93
C SER A 157 -6.77 -39.41 -1.16
N GLY A 158 -7.10 -39.89 -2.34
CA GLY A 158 -8.39 -40.52 -2.61
C GLY A 158 -8.64 -41.69 -1.65
N GLY A 159 -9.79 -41.64 -0.94
CA GLY A 159 -10.43 -42.77 -0.30
C GLY A 159 -9.63 -43.49 0.77
N GLY A 160 -9.38 -42.83 1.89
CA GLY A 160 -8.84 -43.44 3.10
C GLY A 160 -8.46 -42.35 4.07
N ALA A 161 -8.72 -42.52 5.37
CA ALA A 161 -8.24 -41.61 6.40
C ALA A 161 -6.70 -41.55 6.33
N ALA A 162 -6.16 -40.56 5.60
CA ALA A 162 -4.73 -40.35 5.51
C ALA A 162 -4.29 -39.52 6.73
N THR A 163 -3.72 -40.18 7.69
CA THR A 163 -2.94 -39.64 8.80
C THR A 163 -1.50 -39.35 8.35
N GLY A 164 -1.31 -38.83 7.12
CA GLY A 164 0.01 -38.52 6.57
C GLY A 164 0.35 -37.06 6.74
N ALA A 165 1.56 -36.75 7.21
CA ALA A 165 2.16 -35.43 7.18
C ALA A 165 2.17 -34.87 5.73
N MET A 166 2.01 -33.54 5.57
CA MET A 166 2.13 -32.91 4.26
C MET A 166 3.51 -33.16 3.67
N THR A 167 3.58 -33.30 2.35
CA THR A 167 4.86 -33.30 1.64
C THR A 167 5.40 -31.88 1.48
N GLU A 168 6.69 -31.76 1.28
CA GLU A 168 7.34 -30.45 1.00
C GLU A 168 6.64 -29.72 -0.15
N SER A 169 6.32 -30.41 -1.25
CA SER A 169 5.63 -29.81 -2.39
C SER A 169 4.25 -29.25 -2.02
N GLN A 170 3.49 -29.98 -1.21
CA GLN A 170 2.17 -29.52 -0.75
C GLN A 170 2.26 -28.29 0.15
N VAL A 171 3.29 -28.19 0.99
CA VAL A 171 3.55 -27.01 1.83
C VAL A 171 3.91 -25.80 0.96
N ILE A 172 4.77 -25.99 -0.03
CA ILE A 172 5.16 -24.92 -0.96
C ILE A 172 3.93 -24.41 -1.74
N ASP A 173 3.13 -25.30 -2.31
CA ASP A 173 1.92 -24.94 -3.07
C ASP A 173 0.90 -24.19 -2.18
N LEU A 174 0.76 -24.60 -0.91
CA LEU A 174 -0.12 -23.94 0.05
C LEU A 174 0.36 -22.52 0.38
N LEU A 175 1.65 -22.35 0.60
CA LEU A 175 2.24 -21.06 0.92
C LEU A 175 2.22 -20.09 -0.26
N ASP A 176 2.47 -20.56 -1.48
CA ASP A 176 2.31 -19.78 -2.70
C ASP A 176 0.85 -19.30 -2.87
N GLY A 177 -0.10 -20.20 -2.65
CA GLY A 177 -1.53 -19.87 -2.67
C GLY A 177 -1.93 -18.86 -1.61
N ALA A 178 -1.39 -18.95 -0.40
CA ALA A 178 -1.66 -18.01 0.68
C ALA A 178 -1.14 -16.59 0.35
N GLY A 179 0.04 -16.48 -0.23
CA GLY A 179 0.62 -15.21 -0.69
C GLY A 179 -0.25 -14.53 -1.75
N ALA A 180 -0.66 -15.27 -2.77
CA ALA A 180 -1.53 -14.78 -3.84
C ALA A 180 -2.92 -14.37 -3.31
N ALA A 181 -3.50 -15.15 -2.38
CA ALA A 181 -4.78 -14.84 -1.76
C ALA A 181 -4.73 -13.58 -0.91
N TYR A 182 -3.65 -13.35 -0.15
CA TYR A 182 -3.46 -12.12 0.59
C TYR A 182 -3.34 -10.90 -0.33
N ALA A 183 -2.54 -10.99 -1.38
CA ALA A 183 -2.38 -9.92 -2.37
C ALA A 183 -3.72 -9.55 -3.02
N SER A 184 -4.52 -10.56 -3.44
CA SER A 184 -5.81 -10.34 -4.10
C SER A 184 -6.86 -9.72 -3.16
N LYS A 185 -6.80 -10.01 -1.85
CA LYS A 185 -7.74 -9.48 -0.86
C LYS A 185 -7.69 -7.96 -0.74
N ARG A 186 -6.53 -7.34 -0.92
CA ARG A 186 -6.35 -5.88 -0.86
C ARG A 186 -6.38 -5.22 -2.23
N HIS A 187 -6.35 -5.98 -3.29
CA HIS A 187 -6.38 -5.45 -4.63
C HIS A 187 -7.73 -4.78 -4.92
N ASN A 188 -7.70 -3.58 -5.47
CA ASN A 188 -8.88 -2.78 -5.83
C ASN A 188 -9.74 -2.24 -4.65
N GLN A 189 -9.26 -2.22 -3.42
CA GLN A 189 -10.01 -1.65 -2.29
C GLN A 189 -10.12 -0.12 -2.35
N VAL A 190 -9.11 0.54 -2.88
CA VAL A 190 -9.04 2.01 -3.01
C VAL A 190 -8.75 2.37 -4.46
N ARG A 191 -9.51 3.29 -5.01
CA ARG A 191 -9.26 3.87 -6.33
C ARG A 191 -9.41 5.37 -6.27
N PHE A 192 -8.32 6.06 -6.52
CA PHE A 192 -8.32 7.50 -6.68
C PHE A 192 -8.34 7.82 -8.17
N PRO A 193 -9.30 8.61 -8.67
CA PRO A 193 -9.26 9.02 -10.06
C PRO A 193 -8.00 9.85 -10.31
N VAL A 194 -7.31 9.59 -11.41
CA VAL A 194 -6.23 10.48 -11.85
C VAL A 194 -6.85 11.88 -12.05
N PRO A 195 -6.38 12.90 -11.35
CA PRO A 195 -6.92 14.23 -11.48
C PRO A 195 -6.81 14.69 -12.94
N ARG A 196 -7.92 15.15 -13.51
CA ARG A 196 -7.92 15.77 -14.82
C ARG A 196 -7.81 17.28 -14.63
N ALA A 197 -7.05 17.94 -15.50
CA ALA A 197 -6.99 19.40 -15.52
C ALA A 197 -8.40 19.97 -15.65
N ALA A 198 -8.83 20.67 -14.63
CA ALA A 198 -9.98 21.55 -14.71
C ALA A 198 -9.47 22.98 -14.90
N ASN A 199 -10.34 23.92 -15.23
CA ASN A 199 -9.98 25.33 -15.39
C ASN A 199 -9.48 26.02 -14.11
N LEU A 200 -9.40 25.29 -12.98
CA LEU A 200 -8.89 25.75 -11.69
C LEU A 200 -7.61 25.00 -11.35
N LYS A 201 -6.63 25.71 -10.82
CA LYS A 201 -5.40 25.12 -10.29
C LYS A 201 -5.74 24.26 -9.09
N LYS A 202 -5.49 22.95 -9.18
CA LYS A 202 -5.71 22.00 -8.10
C LYS A 202 -4.44 21.79 -7.30
N LEU A 203 -4.55 21.89 -5.98
CA LEU A 203 -3.48 21.62 -5.03
C LEU A 203 -3.79 20.36 -4.22
N THR A 204 -2.98 19.34 -4.35
CA THR A 204 -3.00 18.16 -3.47
C THR A 204 -1.88 18.31 -2.45
N TYR A 205 -2.25 18.49 -1.17
CA TYR A 205 -1.30 18.77 -0.11
C TYR A 205 -1.09 17.55 0.79
N TRP A 206 0.17 17.31 1.20
CA TRP A 206 0.59 16.20 2.04
C TRP A 206 1.16 16.71 3.36
N PHE A 207 0.84 16.01 4.44
CA PHE A 207 1.37 16.36 5.76
C PHE A 207 2.17 15.17 6.30
N ILE A 208 3.42 15.43 6.66
CA ILE A 208 4.30 14.49 7.32
C ILE A 208 4.20 14.77 8.82
N TYR A 209 3.50 13.91 9.57
CA TYR A 209 3.40 14.01 11.02
C TYR A 209 4.26 12.95 11.67
N SER A 210 5.20 13.34 12.52
CA SER A 210 6.34 12.47 12.84
C SER A 210 7.04 12.86 14.13
N GLN A 211 8.03 12.07 14.46
CA GLN A 211 9.15 12.48 15.30
C GLN A 211 10.36 12.94 14.45
N SER A 212 11.61 12.72 14.90
CA SER A 212 12.82 13.24 14.27
C SER A 212 13.03 12.83 12.82
N LEU A 213 12.68 11.59 12.45
CA LEU A 213 12.87 11.08 11.08
C LEU A 213 12.05 11.87 10.04
N GLY A 214 10.82 12.23 10.33
CA GLY A 214 10.05 13.06 9.39
C GLY A 214 10.49 14.54 9.37
N ASN A 215 11.27 14.97 10.35
CA ASN A 215 11.85 16.31 10.41
C ASN A 215 13.30 16.38 9.88
N GLY A 216 13.85 15.31 9.34
CA GLY A 216 15.23 15.28 8.85
C GLY A 216 16.26 15.28 9.98
N GLY A 217 15.92 14.72 11.16
CA GLY A 217 16.83 14.59 12.29
C GLY A 217 18.06 13.77 11.93
N GLY A 218 19.23 14.13 12.45
CA GLY A 218 20.50 13.47 12.13
C GLY A 218 21.11 13.83 10.79
N SER A 219 20.34 14.36 9.83
CA SER A 219 20.89 14.95 8.61
C SER A 219 21.30 16.40 8.90
N SER A 220 22.59 16.65 8.98
CA SER A 220 23.10 18.03 9.16
C SER A 220 23.31 18.77 7.83
N PHE A 221 22.77 18.24 6.74
CA PHE A 221 22.95 18.75 5.38
C PHE A 221 21.63 18.66 4.59
N ALA A 222 21.34 19.69 3.81
CA ALA A 222 20.27 19.67 2.81
C ALA A 222 20.93 19.68 1.43
N ILE A 223 20.63 18.70 0.60
CA ILE A 223 21.25 18.57 -0.71
C ILE A 223 20.70 19.67 -1.62
N PRO A 224 21.56 20.50 -2.24
CA PRO A 224 21.13 21.49 -3.22
C PRO A 224 20.42 20.79 -4.39
N ASP A 225 19.22 21.23 -4.70
CA ASP A 225 18.46 20.70 -5.82
C ASP A 225 17.84 21.83 -6.62
N THR A 226 18.16 21.90 -7.89
CA THR A 226 17.67 22.89 -8.84
C THR A 226 16.46 22.39 -9.63
N THR A 227 16.05 21.12 -9.46
CA THR A 227 14.90 20.57 -10.15
C THR A 227 13.62 21.23 -9.62
N ASP A 228 12.85 21.80 -10.54
CA ASP A 228 11.60 22.48 -10.23
C ASP A 228 10.44 21.84 -10.99
N PHE A 229 9.63 21.05 -10.26
CA PHE A 229 8.37 20.49 -10.76
C PHE A 229 7.16 21.37 -10.44
N GLY A 230 7.36 22.57 -9.93
CA GLY A 230 6.30 23.45 -9.48
C GLY A 230 5.64 23.03 -8.17
N ASN A 231 6.27 22.13 -7.42
CA ASN A 231 5.81 21.72 -6.10
C ASN A 231 6.06 22.83 -5.07
N ILE A 232 5.21 22.89 -4.04
CA ILE A 232 5.21 24.00 -3.08
C ILE A 232 5.29 23.54 -1.63
N MET A 233 5.65 24.46 -0.75
CA MET A 233 5.60 24.29 0.70
C MET A 233 5.00 25.53 1.36
N LEU A 234 4.48 25.37 2.56
CA LEU A 234 4.01 26.48 3.38
C LEU A 234 5.20 27.18 4.05
N GLY A 235 5.42 28.44 3.71
CA GLY A 235 6.58 29.19 4.19
C GLY A 235 7.89 28.77 3.50
N GLN A 236 9.04 29.18 4.08
CA GLN A 236 10.37 28.99 3.50
C GLN A 236 11.07 27.69 3.93
N SER A 237 10.39 26.84 4.68
CA SER A 237 10.88 25.54 5.14
C SER A 237 9.74 24.53 5.18
N PRO A 238 9.98 23.26 4.78
CA PRO A 238 8.97 22.23 4.90
C PRO A 238 8.59 21.92 6.37
N ARG A 239 9.48 22.23 7.33
CA ARG A 239 9.27 21.98 8.77
C ARG A 239 8.60 23.11 9.53
N GLY A 240 8.50 24.31 8.96
CA GLY A 240 8.16 25.50 9.73
C GLY A 240 9.24 25.84 10.77
N SER A 241 8.86 26.26 11.97
CA SER A 241 9.75 26.56 13.08
C SER A 241 9.45 25.71 14.31
N THR A 242 10.40 25.62 15.25
CA THR A 242 10.23 25.04 16.59
C THR A 242 9.69 23.59 16.59
N PHE A 243 10.46 22.66 16.06
CA PHE A 243 10.06 21.26 15.84
C PHE A 243 10.80 20.27 16.76
N VAL A 244 11.52 20.72 17.79
CA VAL A 244 12.27 19.86 18.71
C VAL A 244 11.65 19.91 20.11
N LYS A 245 11.47 18.75 20.73
CA LYS A 245 10.95 18.60 22.10
C LYS A 245 11.82 19.38 23.09
N GLY A 246 11.18 20.04 24.04
CA GLY A 246 11.85 20.82 25.07
C GLY A 246 12.08 22.29 24.73
N LEU A 247 11.79 22.74 23.52
CA LEU A 247 11.79 24.16 23.16
C LEU A 247 10.43 24.81 23.46
N PRO A 248 10.38 26.17 23.67
CA PRO A 248 9.21 26.89 24.21
C PRO A 248 8.18 27.10 23.12
N SER A 249 7.79 26.56 22.27
CA SER A 249 6.66 26.69 21.32
C SER A 249 6.64 25.51 20.37
N TYR A 250 5.50 24.88 20.24
CA TYR A 250 5.33 23.72 19.37
C TYR A 250 4.35 23.97 18.23
N ASP A 251 3.93 25.21 18.04
CA ASP A 251 3.11 25.59 16.91
C ASP A 251 3.92 25.55 15.62
N PHE A 252 3.28 25.13 14.53
CA PHE A 252 3.87 25.19 13.21
C PHE A 252 3.95 26.65 12.74
N GLY A 253 4.97 27.37 13.20
CA GLY A 253 5.26 28.71 12.68
C GLY A 253 5.85 28.57 11.27
N ALA A 254 5.11 28.99 10.24
CA ALA A 254 5.66 28.99 8.89
C ALA A 254 6.76 30.05 8.78
N VAL A 255 8.02 29.63 8.69
CA VAL A 255 9.13 30.55 8.43
C VAL A 255 8.88 31.27 7.10
N GLY A 256 8.80 32.59 7.13
CA GLY A 256 8.42 33.38 5.94
C GLY A 256 6.92 33.62 5.77
N GLY A 257 6.09 33.23 6.74
CA GLY A 257 4.64 33.46 6.76
C GLY A 257 3.79 32.36 6.10
N ASN A 258 2.47 32.50 6.20
CA ASN A 258 1.51 31.56 5.63
C ASN A 258 1.26 31.84 4.15
N VAL A 259 2.30 31.71 3.35
CA VAL A 259 2.27 31.82 1.88
C VAL A 259 3.04 30.64 1.30
N PHE A 260 2.71 30.29 0.06
CA PHE A 260 3.41 29.20 -0.62
C PHE A 260 4.72 29.66 -1.25
N TYR A 261 5.74 28.86 -1.06
CA TYR A 261 7.05 28.98 -1.69
C TYR A 261 7.35 27.72 -2.51
N PRO A 262 8.25 27.81 -3.51
CA PRO A 262 8.76 26.61 -4.18
C PRO A 262 9.32 25.62 -3.15
N LEU A 263 8.97 24.34 -3.28
CA LEU A 263 9.41 23.31 -2.36
C LEU A 263 10.92 23.09 -2.49
N LYS A 264 11.63 23.25 -1.40
CA LYS A 264 13.06 22.99 -1.27
C LYS A 264 13.41 22.49 0.11
N GLU A 265 14.44 21.69 0.20
CA GLU A 265 15.02 21.33 1.48
C GLU A 265 15.89 22.47 2.02
N VAL A 266 15.90 22.63 3.33
CA VAL A 266 16.70 23.64 4.00
C VAL A 266 17.30 23.07 5.28
N ARG A 267 18.52 23.50 5.61
CA ARG A 267 19.12 23.21 6.91
C ARG A 267 18.56 24.16 7.96
N GLN A 268 18.22 23.64 9.14
CA GLN A 268 17.68 24.43 10.25
C GLN A 268 18.34 24.06 11.56
N THR A 269 18.46 25.05 12.42
CA THR A 269 18.79 24.85 13.84
C THR A 269 17.58 24.26 14.59
N ASP A 270 17.79 23.73 15.78
CA ASP A 270 16.70 23.23 16.64
C ASP A 270 15.66 24.32 16.96
N ALA A 271 16.05 25.58 17.00
CA ALA A 271 15.16 26.73 17.16
C ALA A 271 14.37 27.07 15.85
N GLY A 272 14.56 26.33 14.77
CA GLY A 272 13.86 26.53 13.51
C GLY A 272 14.45 27.59 12.59
N VAL A 273 15.63 28.14 12.91
CA VAL A 273 16.29 29.16 12.08
C VAL A 273 16.95 28.49 10.87
N ILE A 274 16.63 28.96 9.68
CA ILE A 274 17.28 28.52 8.43
C ILE A 274 18.73 28.99 8.43
N SER A 275 19.66 28.07 8.16
CA SER A 275 21.11 28.35 8.16
C SER A 275 21.83 27.40 7.18
N GLU A 276 22.71 27.98 6.35
CA GLU A 276 23.55 27.21 5.44
C GLU A 276 24.71 26.48 6.13
N THR A 277 25.09 26.93 7.32
CA THR A 277 26.33 26.49 7.98
C THR A 277 26.12 25.79 9.31
N SER A 278 24.93 25.87 9.90
CA SER A 278 24.64 25.30 11.21
C SER A 278 23.25 24.68 11.28
N GLY A 279 23.07 23.71 12.17
CA GLY A 279 21.79 23.04 12.39
C GLY A 279 21.93 21.52 12.32
N SER A 280 21.07 20.85 13.05
CA SER A 280 21.02 19.38 13.19
C SER A 280 19.94 18.73 12.32
N HIS A 281 19.16 19.54 11.59
CA HIS A 281 18.06 19.08 10.74
C HIS A 281 18.23 19.65 9.33
N GLY A 282 18.51 18.77 8.38
CA GLY A 282 18.77 19.10 6.98
C GLY A 282 17.73 18.54 6.03
N GLU A 283 18.13 17.60 5.21
CA GLU A 283 17.24 16.91 4.25
C GLU A 283 16.08 16.21 4.97
N THR A 284 14.88 16.29 4.40
CA THR A 284 13.71 15.49 4.78
C THR A 284 13.29 14.59 3.62
N ILE A 285 12.23 13.83 3.80
CA ILE A 285 11.63 13.10 2.69
C ILE A 285 10.76 14.00 1.77
N ALA A 286 10.48 15.24 2.16
CA ALA A 286 9.40 16.05 1.59
C ALA A 286 9.60 16.36 0.11
N LYS A 287 10.78 16.89 -0.27
CA LYS A 287 11.03 17.29 -1.65
C LYS A 287 11.11 16.07 -2.57
N ALA A 288 11.88 15.05 -2.20
CA ALA A 288 12.00 13.85 -3.02
C ALA A 288 10.67 13.11 -3.18
N PHE A 289 9.85 13.09 -2.13
CA PHE A 289 8.49 12.57 -2.20
C PHE A 289 7.63 13.33 -3.22
N ALA A 290 7.57 14.66 -3.10
CA ALA A 290 6.71 15.45 -3.98
C ALA A 290 7.18 15.43 -5.43
N ASP A 291 8.48 15.51 -5.67
CA ASP A 291 9.04 15.53 -7.02
C ASP A 291 8.87 14.18 -7.72
N GLU A 292 9.16 13.08 -7.04
CA GLU A 292 8.96 11.74 -7.58
C GLU A 292 7.47 11.45 -7.82
N LEU A 293 6.58 11.88 -6.91
CA LEU A 293 5.14 11.74 -7.09
C LEU A 293 4.65 12.57 -8.29
N LYS A 294 5.19 13.79 -8.47
CA LYS A 294 4.88 14.66 -9.61
C LYS A 294 5.37 14.07 -10.93
N ARG A 295 6.58 13.51 -10.94
CA ARG A 295 7.13 12.82 -12.11
C ARG A 295 6.20 11.68 -12.54
N ARG A 296 5.79 10.82 -11.60
CA ARG A 296 4.86 9.71 -11.85
C ARG A 296 3.49 10.19 -12.33
N TYR A 297 2.97 11.26 -11.73
CA TYR A 297 1.74 11.89 -12.18
C TYR A 297 1.85 12.41 -13.63
N ASN A 298 2.95 13.07 -13.97
CA ASN A 298 3.22 13.56 -15.32
C ASN A 298 3.29 12.41 -16.34
N GLU A 299 3.94 11.30 -16.00
CA GLU A 299 3.99 10.09 -16.83
C GLU A 299 2.61 9.51 -17.08
N ARG A 300 1.82 9.34 -16.00
CA ARG A 300 0.44 8.81 -16.10
C ARG A 300 -0.48 9.70 -16.93
N THR A 301 -0.30 11.01 -16.83
CA THR A 301 -1.07 11.99 -17.61
C THR A 301 -0.46 12.28 -18.97
N ARG A 302 0.69 11.68 -19.30
CA ARG A 302 1.46 11.90 -20.55
C ARG A 302 1.80 13.37 -20.79
N GLN A 303 2.19 14.07 -19.74
CA GLN A 303 2.60 15.47 -19.78
C GLN A 303 4.04 15.60 -19.31
N GLN A 304 4.81 16.49 -19.93
CA GLN A 304 6.19 16.74 -19.48
C GLN A 304 6.24 17.52 -18.17
N ASN A 305 5.38 18.52 -18.04
CA ASN A 305 5.23 19.30 -16.81
C ASN A 305 3.81 19.81 -16.70
N ASN A 306 2.99 19.16 -15.88
CA ASN A 306 1.63 19.61 -15.62
C ASN A 306 1.66 20.76 -14.62
N THR A 307 1.22 21.95 -15.01
CA THR A 307 1.17 23.14 -14.16
C THR A 307 -0.19 23.34 -13.48
N ASP A 308 -1.21 22.59 -13.87
CA ASP A 308 -2.57 22.74 -13.35
C ASP A 308 -2.79 21.92 -12.06
N HIS A 309 -1.99 20.88 -11.87
CA HIS A 309 -1.99 20.07 -10.65
C HIS A 309 -0.69 20.26 -9.89
N ILE A 310 -0.79 20.78 -8.68
CA ILE A 310 0.35 21.13 -7.82
C ILE A 310 0.36 20.19 -6.62
N PHE A 311 1.55 19.68 -6.24
CA PHE A 311 1.73 18.98 -4.98
C PHE A 311 2.38 19.89 -3.95
N GLY A 312 1.90 19.81 -2.71
CA GLY A 312 2.47 20.54 -1.58
C GLY A 312 2.80 19.61 -0.43
N VAL A 313 3.82 19.96 0.38
CA VAL A 313 4.23 19.15 1.53
C VAL A 313 4.66 20.02 2.71
N SER A 314 4.26 19.61 3.92
CA SER A 314 4.77 20.14 5.19
C SER A 314 5.09 19.03 6.19
N CYS A 315 6.22 19.17 6.92
CA CYS A 315 6.65 18.30 8.01
C CYS A 315 6.23 18.94 9.35
N CYS A 316 5.16 18.47 9.96
CA CYS A 316 4.59 19.06 11.18
C CYS A 316 4.80 18.24 12.45
N GLY A 317 5.75 17.31 12.44
CA GLY A 317 6.12 16.50 13.60
C GLY A 317 6.96 17.22 14.66
N VAL A 318 7.26 16.53 15.76
CA VAL A 318 8.13 17.00 16.85
C VAL A 318 9.22 15.98 17.12
N SER A 319 10.49 16.36 16.90
CA SER A 319 11.65 15.50 17.15
C SER A 319 11.74 15.10 18.62
N GLY A 320 11.96 13.80 18.89
CA GLY A 320 12.07 13.24 20.25
C GLY A 320 10.72 12.98 20.95
N ALA A 321 9.59 13.11 20.27
CA ALA A 321 8.28 12.93 20.89
C ALA A 321 7.78 11.48 20.80
N ALA A 322 7.25 10.97 21.91
CA ALA A 322 6.51 9.71 21.95
C ALA A 322 5.10 9.88 21.37
N ILE A 323 4.45 8.78 20.97
CA ILE A 323 3.08 8.82 20.45
C ILE A 323 2.10 9.46 21.42
N SER A 324 2.28 9.23 22.74
CA SER A 324 1.46 9.85 23.79
C SER A 324 1.54 11.37 23.81
N ASP A 325 2.69 11.94 23.46
CA ASP A 325 2.91 13.40 23.42
C ASP A 325 2.36 14.01 22.12
N LEU A 326 2.35 13.22 21.03
CA LEU A 326 1.86 13.62 19.72
C LEU A 326 0.34 13.54 19.58
N THR A 327 -0.34 12.80 20.46
CA THR A 327 -1.79 12.58 20.41
C THR A 327 -2.57 13.89 20.62
N LYS A 328 -3.70 14.04 19.93
CA LYS A 328 -4.63 15.16 20.09
C LYS A 328 -5.10 15.28 21.53
N GLY A 329 -4.98 16.48 22.12
CA GLY A 329 -5.33 16.73 23.51
C GLY A 329 -4.26 16.38 24.53
N ALA A 330 -3.09 15.87 24.12
CA ALA A 330 -1.96 15.67 25.02
C ALA A 330 -1.49 17.00 25.63
N ALA A 331 -1.06 16.96 26.90
CA ALA A 331 -0.59 18.15 27.62
C ALA A 331 0.61 18.84 26.94
N ALA A 332 1.41 18.08 26.19
CA ALA A 332 2.52 18.60 25.40
C ALA A 332 2.09 19.55 24.27
N GLY A 333 0.84 19.44 23.79
CA GLY A 333 0.29 20.32 22.76
C GLY A 333 0.88 20.12 21.36
N TYR A 334 1.67 19.08 21.12
CA TYR A 334 2.40 18.89 19.86
C TYR A 334 1.49 18.70 18.65
N TYR A 335 0.30 18.16 18.87
CA TYR A 335 -0.70 17.99 17.81
C TYR A 335 -1.11 19.35 17.18
N ASN A 336 -0.97 20.47 17.91
CA ASN A 336 -1.27 21.79 17.39
C ASN A 336 -0.40 22.15 16.16
N ARG A 337 0.79 21.57 16.03
CA ARG A 337 1.61 21.78 14.83
C ARG A 337 0.89 21.32 13.57
N PHE A 338 0.24 20.16 13.62
CA PHE A 338 -0.55 19.66 12.51
C PHE A 338 -1.77 20.55 12.23
N LEU A 339 -2.50 20.96 13.27
CA LEU A 339 -3.66 21.84 13.12
C LEU A 339 -3.27 23.22 12.57
N THR A 340 -2.16 23.78 13.02
CA THR A 340 -1.65 25.07 12.53
C THR A 340 -1.18 24.96 11.08
N ALA A 341 -0.52 23.86 10.70
CA ALA A 341 -0.15 23.61 9.31
C ALA A 341 -1.39 23.47 8.40
N LEU A 342 -2.42 22.74 8.82
CA LEU A 342 -3.69 22.62 8.08
C LEU A 342 -4.33 23.99 7.85
N SER A 343 -4.48 24.80 8.91
CA SER A 343 -5.08 26.13 8.80
C SER A 343 -4.24 27.10 7.96
N GLY A 344 -2.92 27.01 8.07
CA GLY A 344 -1.99 27.80 7.26
C GLY A 344 -2.08 27.47 5.77
N VAL A 345 -2.16 26.18 5.43
CA VAL A 345 -2.37 25.72 4.04
C VAL A 345 -3.72 26.18 3.52
N ALA A 346 -4.80 26.06 4.31
CA ALA A 346 -6.12 26.52 3.90
C ALA A 346 -6.12 28.03 3.58
N ALA A 347 -5.50 28.84 4.45
CA ALA A 347 -5.40 30.28 4.24
C ALA A 347 -4.54 30.62 3.00
N ALA A 348 -3.40 29.97 2.83
CA ALA A 348 -2.51 30.20 1.69
C ALA A 348 -3.16 29.74 0.36
N ALA A 349 -3.88 28.63 0.36
CA ALA A 349 -4.61 28.13 -0.81
C ALA A 349 -5.72 29.10 -1.23
N ALA A 350 -6.50 29.60 -0.26
CA ALA A 350 -7.53 30.62 -0.53
C ALA A 350 -6.93 31.91 -1.10
N ALA A 351 -5.81 32.39 -0.55
CA ALA A 351 -5.13 33.58 -1.02
C ALA A 351 -4.54 33.42 -2.44
N ALA A 352 -4.08 32.20 -2.79
CA ALA A 352 -3.50 31.88 -4.08
C ALA A 352 -4.56 31.46 -5.13
N GLY A 353 -5.84 31.31 -4.73
CA GLY A 353 -6.91 30.87 -5.62
C GLY A 353 -6.84 29.39 -6.01
N TYR A 354 -6.29 28.54 -5.14
CA TYR A 354 -6.22 27.10 -5.36
C TYR A 354 -7.48 26.40 -4.80
N GLU A 355 -8.02 25.49 -5.59
CA GLU A 355 -8.81 24.39 -5.03
C GLU A 355 -7.85 23.37 -4.41
N TRP A 356 -8.03 23.04 -3.13
CA TRP A 356 -7.09 22.19 -2.44
C TRP A 356 -7.74 21.01 -1.73
N GLU A 357 -6.99 19.94 -1.60
CA GLU A 357 -7.35 18.75 -0.84
C GLU A 357 -6.12 18.20 -0.10
N VAL A 358 -6.35 17.45 0.95
CA VAL A 358 -5.33 16.61 1.58
C VAL A 358 -5.25 15.30 0.81
N GLY A 359 -4.16 15.07 0.09
CA GLY A 359 -3.93 13.84 -0.67
C GLY A 359 -3.64 12.66 0.25
N GLY A 360 -2.81 12.90 1.26
CA GLY A 360 -2.47 11.90 2.24
C GLY A 360 -1.71 12.45 3.43
N LEU A 361 -1.57 11.59 4.43
CA LEU A 361 -0.85 11.81 5.67
C LEU A 361 0.28 10.79 5.72
N ILE A 362 1.52 11.24 5.95
CA ILE A 362 2.68 10.37 6.14
C ILE A 362 3.04 10.41 7.63
N TYR A 363 2.99 9.25 8.28
CA TYR A 363 3.25 9.11 9.70
C TYR A 363 4.55 8.35 9.95
N MET A 364 5.54 9.04 10.51
CA MET A 364 6.88 8.50 10.76
C MET A 364 7.21 8.60 12.25
N GLN A 365 6.77 7.60 13.02
CA GLN A 365 6.95 7.57 14.47
C GLN A 365 6.93 6.13 14.99
N GLY A 366 7.55 5.90 16.12
CA GLY A 366 7.60 4.63 16.83
C GLY A 366 8.94 4.40 17.52
N GLU A 367 9.99 5.07 17.08
CA GLU A 367 11.34 4.92 17.60
C GLU A 367 11.44 5.35 19.06
N GLN A 368 10.75 6.44 19.46
CA GLN A 368 10.69 6.88 20.85
C GLN A 368 9.85 5.92 21.73
N ASP A 369 9.03 5.08 21.13
CA ASP A 369 8.17 4.09 21.80
C ASP A 369 8.72 2.66 21.66
N ASN A 370 9.96 2.46 21.27
CA ASN A 370 10.56 1.18 20.87
C ASN A 370 10.44 0.03 21.89
N GLY A 371 10.30 0.33 23.17
CA GLY A 371 10.07 -0.66 24.23
C GLY A 371 8.59 -0.95 24.51
N THR A 372 7.67 -0.32 23.78
CA THR A 372 6.23 -0.42 24.02
C THR A 372 5.67 -1.71 23.38
N THR A 373 4.70 -2.33 24.04
CA THR A 373 4.02 -3.52 23.48
C THR A 373 2.98 -3.15 22.44
N THR A 374 2.58 -4.14 21.64
CA THR A 374 1.53 -3.98 20.61
C THR A 374 0.22 -3.49 21.21
N GLU A 375 -0.19 -4.05 22.35
CA GLU A 375 -1.45 -3.74 23.03
C GLU A 375 -1.50 -2.30 23.54
N ILE A 376 -0.35 -1.70 23.82
CA ILE A 376 -0.26 -0.30 24.30
C ILE A 376 -0.15 0.67 23.11
N TYR A 377 0.62 0.33 22.09
CA TYR A 377 0.91 1.23 20.97
C TYR A 377 -0.24 1.28 19.95
N LEU A 378 -0.81 0.14 19.58
CA LEU A 378 -1.83 0.03 18.53
C LEU A 378 -3.07 0.91 18.78
N PRO A 379 -3.69 0.95 19.98
CA PRO A 379 -4.83 1.83 20.23
C PRO A 379 -4.50 3.32 20.10
N LYS A 380 -3.28 3.72 20.48
CA LYS A 380 -2.83 5.11 20.34
C LYS A 380 -2.62 5.49 18.88
N LEU A 381 -2.06 4.57 18.08
CA LEU A 381 -1.90 4.77 16.64
C LEU A 381 -3.26 4.87 15.94
N GLN A 382 -4.23 4.04 16.34
CA GLN A 382 -5.60 4.13 15.81
C GLN A 382 -6.25 5.49 16.15
N ALA A 383 -6.16 5.94 17.40
CA ALA A 383 -6.70 7.23 17.81
C ALA A 383 -6.01 8.40 17.08
N MET A 384 -4.69 8.31 16.84
CA MET A 384 -3.95 9.29 16.06
C MET A 384 -4.49 9.38 14.62
N TYR A 385 -4.62 8.23 13.96
CA TYR A 385 -5.18 8.13 12.62
C TYR A 385 -6.58 8.74 12.53
N ASP A 386 -7.49 8.35 13.42
CA ASP A 386 -8.88 8.82 13.41
C ASP A 386 -8.96 10.34 13.56
N ASN A 387 -8.17 10.90 14.49
CA ASN A 387 -8.09 12.35 14.70
C ASN A 387 -7.52 13.07 13.48
N MET A 388 -6.41 12.60 12.92
CA MET A 388 -5.76 13.24 11.78
C MET A 388 -6.64 13.24 10.53
N ILE A 389 -7.32 12.12 10.24
CA ILE A 389 -8.27 12.03 9.12
C ILE A 389 -9.44 13.00 9.31
N ALA A 390 -10.03 13.05 10.51
CA ALA A 390 -11.13 13.95 10.80
C ALA A 390 -10.75 15.43 10.64
N ASP A 391 -9.60 15.83 11.20
CA ASP A 391 -9.14 17.21 11.13
C ASP A 391 -8.73 17.62 9.71
N ALA A 392 -8.09 16.72 8.96
CA ALA A 392 -7.73 16.95 7.56
C ALA A 392 -8.98 17.19 6.69
N MET A 393 -10.00 16.35 6.83
CA MET A 393 -11.27 16.49 6.11
C MET A 393 -12.02 17.76 6.52
N ALA A 394 -12.01 18.11 7.81
CA ALA A 394 -12.65 19.32 8.30
C ALA A 394 -11.99 20.59 7.75
N ALA A 395 -10.64 20.62 7.69
CA ALA A 395 -9.89 21.77 7.21
C ALA A 395 -10.02 21.98 5.68
N SER A 396 -10.02 20.91 4.90
CA SER A 396 -10.10 20.97 3.44
C SER A 396 -11.53 21.00 2.90
N GLY A 397 -12.51 20.55 3.68
CA GLY A 397 -13.91 20.38 3.24
C GLY A 397 -14.13 19.20 2.28
N GLN A 398 -13.09 18.39 2.02
CA GLN A 398 -13.16 17.25 1.11
C GLN A 398 -14.08 16.14 1.65
N LYS A 399 -14.69 15.38 0.74
CA LYS A 399 -15.57 14.24 1.08
C LYS A 399 -14.83 12.91 1.12
N THR A 400 -13.76 12.80 0.35
CA THR A 400 -12.91 11.59 0.28
C THR A 400 -11.89 11.62 1.40
N LYS A 401 -11.76 10.53 2.14
CA LYS A 401 -10.71 10.40 3.16
C LYS A 401 -9.34 10.39 2.50
N PRO A 402 -8.36 11.13 3.03
CA PRO A 402 -6.96 11.00 2.59
C PRO A 402 -6.39 9.63 2.94
N ILE A 403 -5.41 9.16 2.17
CA ILE A 403 -4.66 7.95 2.50
C ILE A 403 -3.71 8.22 3.67
N PHE A 404 -3.32 7.15 4.36
CA PHE A 404 -2.39 7.21 5.48
C PHE A 404 -1.21 6.28 5.21
N LEU A 405 -0.04 6.86 5.02
CA LEU A 405 1.20 6.13 4.76
C LEU A 405 2.04 6.10 6.02
N LEU A 406 2.63 4.97 6.35
CA LEU A 406 3.56 4.88 7.47
C LEU A 406 4.74 3.97 7.15
N ASN A 407 5.86 4.19 7.84
CA ASN A 407 7.00 3.28 7.85
C ASN A 407 6.97 2.38 9.09
N GLN A 408 7.66 1.24 9.00
CA GLN A 408 8.05 0.51 10.19
C GLN A 408 9.30 1.14 10.81
N ILE A 409 9.37 1.13 12.14
CA ILE A 409 10.62 1.47 12.83
C ILE A 409 11.70 0.44 12.45
N GLY A 410 12.96 0.84 12.55
CA GLY A 410 14.06 -0.01 12.16
C GLY A 410 15.35 0.31 12.88
N SER A 411 16.47 -0.24 12.42
CA SER A 411 17.81 0.01 12.94
C SER A 411 17.90 -0.31 14.44
N SER A 412 18.60 0.50 15.23
CA SER A 412 18.77 0.34 16.67
C SER A 412 17.46 0.44 17.49
N PHE A 413 16.38 0.92 16.87
CA PHE A 413 15.08 1.07 17.53
C PHE A 413 14.25 -0.22 17.58
N ILE A 414 14.67 -1.30 16.93
CA ILE A 414 14.09 -2.62 17.16
C ILE A 414 14.67 -3.18 18.47
N SER A 415 13.86 -3.18 19.51
CA SER A 415 14.27 -3.65 20.84
C SER A 415 14.47 -5.17 20.87
N GLY A 416 15.67 -5.61 20.56
CA GLY A 416 16.02 -7.01 20.58
C GLY A 416 15.13 -7.85 19.65
N ARG A 417 14.43 -8.83 20.22
CA ARG A 417 13.42 -9.65 19.54
C ARG A 417 11.99 -9.28 19.94
N ASN A 418 11.83 -8.11 20.56
CA ASN A 418 10.52 -7.54 20.86
C ASN A 418 10.02 -6.72 19.66
N PHE A 419 9.00 -7.23 18.99
CA PHE A 419 8.40 -6.59 17.82
C PHE A 419 7.18 -5.73 18.18
N GLY A 420 7.03 -5.26 19.42
CA GLY A 420 5.79 -4.62 19.89
C GLY A 420 5.29 -3.48 18.99
N VAL A 421 6.12 -2.48 18.72
CA VAL A 421 5.74 -1.33 17.86
C VAL A 421 5.65 -1.77 16.39
N VAL A 422 6.61 -2.56 15.90
CA VAL A 422 6.63 -3.08 14.52
C VAL A 422 5.36 -3.87 14.21
N GLU A 423 4.95 -4.75 15.12
CA GLU A 423 3.75 -5.54 14.99
C GLU A 423 2.48 -4.69 15.10
N ALA A 424 2.47 -3.70 15.98
CA ALA A 424 1.36 -2.75 16.08
C ALA A 424 1.17 -1.96 14.78
N GLN A 425 2.25 -1.50 14.17
CA GLN A 425 2.21 -0.80 12.87
C GLN A 425 1.66 -1.72 11.77
N ARG A 426 2.10 -2.98 11.73
CA ARG A 426 1.63 -3.98 10.77
C ARG A 426 0.12 -4.28 10.94
N GLN A 427 -0.31 -4.59 12.17
CA GLN A 427 -1.73 -4.85 12.49
C GLN A 427 -2.62 -3.62 12.21
N PHE A 428 -2.11 -2.42 12.48
CA PHE A 428 -2.83 -1.18 12.18
C PHE A 428 -3.15 -1.08 10.69
N VAL A 429 -2.18 -1.32 9.82
CA VAL A 429 -2.39 -1.29 8.36
C VAL A 429 -3.35 -2.38 7.91
N GLU A 430 -3.30 -3.56 8.50
CA GLU A 430 -4.24 -4.63 8.19
C GLU A 430 -5.69 -4.31 8.55
N ASN A 431 -5.88 -3.56 9.63
CA ASN A 431 -7.20 -3.19 10.13
C ASN A 431 -7.77 -1.93 9.47
N ASN A 432 -6.96 -1.15 8.74
CA ASN A 432 -7.37 0.12 8.15
C ASN A 432 -7.18 0.11 6.62
N PRO A 433 -8.25 0.05 5.83
CA PRO A 433 -8.17 -0.10 4.37
C PRO A 433 -7.50 1.07 3.65
N LEU A 434 -7.43 2.26 4.27
CA LEU A 434 -6.76 3.45 3.73
C LEU A 434 -5.37 3.69 4.32
N ALA A 435 -4.85 2.74 5.11
CA ALA A 435 -3.50 2.79 5.67
C ALA A 435 -2.57 1.82 4.93
N PHE A 436 -1.36 2.27 4.59
CA PHE A 436 -0.41 1.51 3.77
C PHE A 436 1.01 1.64 4.33
N MET A 437 1.75 0.52 4.29
CA MET A 437 3.08 0.42 4.88
C MET A 437 4.17 0.58 3.82
N MET A 438 5.10 1.50 4.08
CA MET A 438 6.32 1.66 3.27
C MET A 438 7.35 0.56 3.55
N GLY A 439 7.37 0.02 4.74
CA GLY A 439 8.44 -0.81 5.25
C GLY A 439 9.43 -0.01 6.10
N SER A 440 10.56 -0.63 6.44
CA SER A 440 11.56 -0.01 7.30
C SER A 440 12.63 0.75 6.50
N TYR A 441 13.10 1.84 7.05
CA TYR A 441 14.27 2.58 6.55
C TYR A 441 15.61 1.92 6.92
N ALA A 442 15.60 0.87 7.75
CA ALA A 442 16.80 0.29 8.34
C ALA A 442 17.83 -0.20 7.31
N GLY A 443 17.35 -0.64 6.15
CA GLY A 443 18.20 -1.11 5.05
C GLY A 443 18.81 -0.02 4.18
N LEU A 444 18.59 1.26 4.48
CA LEU A 444 19.24 2.39 3.81
C LEU A 444 20.52 2.81 4.55
N PRO A 445 21.52 3.40 3.87
CA PRO A 445 22.70 3.95 4.56
C PRO A 445 22.29 4.96 5.64
N ASN A 446 22.77 4.78 6.87
CA ASN A 446 22.38 5.61 8.00
C ASN A 446 23.49 5.71 9.05
N PRO A 447 23.52 6.75 9.89
CA PRO A 447 24.47 6.88 11.01
C PRO A 447 23.99 6.18 12.29
N VAL A 448 23.39 4.98 12.18
CA VAL A 448 22.87 4.10 13.25
C VAL A 448 21.38 4.27 13.55
N ASP A 449 20.87 5.49 13.73
CA ASP A 449 19.50 5.71 14.23
C ASP A 449 18.70 6.78 13.46
N HIS A 450 19.35 7.52 12.58
CA HIS A 450 18.71 8.47 11.66
C HIS A 450 19.21 8.20 10.23
N LEU A 451 18.79 9.00 9.26
CA LEU A 451 19.19 8.86 7.87
C LEU A 451 20.21 9.95 7.47
N PHE A 452 21.08 9.64 6.51
CA PHE A 452 21.84 10.64 5.78
C PHE A 452 20.94 11.45 4.85
N ALA A 453 21.41 12.58 4.36
CA ALA A 453 20.64 13.42 3.43
C ALA A 453 20.21 12.64 2.19
N ASN A 454 21.11 11.93 1.54
CA ASN A 454 20.78 11.06 0.40
C ASN A 454 19.78 9.96 0.75
N SER A 455 19.86 9.40 1.95
CA SER A 455 18.94 8.35 2.39
C SER A 455 17.54 8.87 2.71
N TYR A 456 17.40 10.10 3.19
CA TYR A 456 16.10 10.77 3.27
C TYR A 456 15.47 10.97 1.91
N ARG A 457 16.27 11.44 0.92
CA ARG A 457 15.84 11.57 -0.47
C ARG A 457 15.39 10.23 -1.05
N TRP A 458 16.19 9.20 -0.85
CA TRP A 458 15.88 7.83 -1.27
C TRP A 458 14.56 7.35 -0.65
N PHE A 459 14.40 7.51 0.65
CA PHE A 459 13.19 7.10 1.35
C PHE A 459 11.96 7.90 0.92
N GLY A 460 12.12 9.19 0.60
CA GLY A 460 11.09 10.03 0.02
C GLY A 460 10.61 9.50 -1.34
N ALA A 461 11.53 9.10 -2.22
CA ALA A 461 11.19 8.49 -3.50
C ALA A 461 10.46 7.15 -3.35
N GLN A 462 10.83 6.33 -2.36
CA GLN A 462 10.12 5.09 -2.04
C GLN A 462 8.68 5.35 -1.55
N PHE A 463 8.47 6.36 -0.69
CA PHE A 463 7.13 6.79 -0.27
C PHE A 463 6.29 7.29 -1.46
N ALA A 464 6.89 8.02 -2.40
CA ALA A 464 6.20 8.47 -3.61
C ALA A 464 5.76 7.29 -4.50
N LYS A 465 6.60 6.28 -4.63
CA LYS A 465 6.26 5.03 -5.33
C LYS A 465 5.08 4.32 -4.67
N LEU A 466 5.07 4.25 -3.32
CA LEU A 466 3.94 3.68 -2.59
C LEU A 466 2.67 4.51 -2.82
N ALA A 467 2.74 5.85 -2.70
CA ALA A 467 1.60 6.74 -2.94
C ALA A 467 1.03 6.57 -4.35
N ASP A 468 1.88 6.54 -5.37
CA ASP A 468 1.50 6.32 -6.76
C ASP A 468 0.77 4.98 -6.96
N ARG A 469 1.32 3.90 -6.41
CA ARG A 469 0.71 2.56 -6.49
C ARG A 469 -0.66 2.51 -5.84
N VAL A 470 -0.78 3.09 -4.66
CA VAL A 470 -2.02 3.09 -3.89
C VAL A 470 -3.07 3.99 -4.53
N MET A 471 -2.70 5.20 -4.93
CA MET A 471 -3.65 6.18 -5.48
C MET A 471 -4.09 5.82 -6.90
N TRP A 472 -3.19 5.30 -7.72
CA TRP A 472 -3.43 5.16 -9.16
C TRP A 472 -3.11 3.78 -9.72
N GLY A 473 -2.35 2.96 -9.00
CA GLY A 473 -1.82 1.67 -9.48
C GLY A 473 -2.63 0.44 -9.10
N ASN A 474 -3.58 0.53 -8.17
CA ASN A 474 -4.33 -0.60 -7.59
C ASN A 474 -3.46 -1.68 -6.90
N ASP A 475 -2.28 -1.31 -6.40
CA ASP A 475 -1.38 -2.24 -5.72
C ASP A 475 -1.26 -1.83 -4.24
N GLU A 476 -2.00 -2.50 -3.39
CA GLU A 476 -2.23 -2.12 -2.00
C GLU A 476 -1.75 -3.17 -1.00
N ALA A 477 -1.33 -4.34 -1.48
CA ALA A 477 -0.89 -5.41 -0.58
C ALA A 477 0.46 -5.10 0.06
N ASN A 478 0.59 -5.38 1.36
CA ASN A 478 1.88 -5.38 2.02
C ASN A 478 2.72 -6.55 1.50
N PHE A 479 4.02 -6.35 1.36
CA PHE A 479 4.95 -7.43 1.11
C PHE A 479 5.42 -7.99 2.46
N GLN A 480 4.86 -9.11 2.88
CA GLN A 480 5.07 -9.68 4.21
C GLN A 480 4.97 -11.20 4.22
N MET A 481 5.43 -11.85 5.30
CA MET A 481 5.12 -13.27 5.55
C MET A 481 3.63 -13.43 5.84
N VAL A 482 2.98 -14.40 5.20
CA VAL A 482 1.55 -14.67 5.34
C VAL A 482 1.24 -15.97 6.06
N ALA A 483 2.11 -16.96 5.96
CA ALA A 483 2.01 -18.24 6.64
C ALA A 483 3.41 -18.88 6.77
N ALA A 484 3.57 -19.78 7.71
CA ALA A 484 4.80 -20.55 7.87
C ALA A 484 4.50 -21.95 8.41
N TYR A 485 5.30 -22.93 7.95
CA TYR A 485 5.21 -24.33 8.38
C TYR A 485 6.60 -24.89 8.68
N TRP A 486 6.67 -25.91 9.53
CA TRP A 486 7.92 -26.58 9.84
C TRP A 486 7.76 -28.08 10.10
N SER A 487 8.81 -28.85 9.81
CA SER A 487 8.92 -30.26 10.15
C SER A 487 10.40 -30.66 10.27
N GLY A 488 10.73 -31.43 11.30
CA GLY A 488 12.11 -31.86 11.56
C GLY A 488 13.06 -30.69 11.82
N ASN A 489 14.02 -30.47 10.92
CA ASN A 489 14.95 -29.34 10.98
C ASN A 489 14.66 -28.28 9.93
N THR A 490 13.52 -28.34 9.29
CA THR A 490 13.22 -27.47 8.13
C THR A 490 11.95 -26.67 8.38
N ALA A 491 12.01 -25.37 8.09
CA ALA A 491 10.85 -24.48 8.08
C ALA A 491 10.67 -23.83 6.71
N TYR A 492 9.45 -23.42 6.41
CA TYR A 492 9.06 -22.73 5.18
C TYR A 492 8.25 -21.51 5.54
N ALA A 493 8.49 -20.39 4.86
CA ALA A 493 7.69 -19.18 5.00
C ALA A 493 7.23 -18.67 3.63
N GLY A 494 5.92 -18.45 3.51
CA GLY A 494 5.28 -17.88 2.31
C GLY A 494 5.09 -16.38 2.45
N PHE A 495 5.29 -15.67 1.33
CA PHE A 495 5.22 -14.20 1.26
C PHE A 495 4.13 -13.74 0.29
N SER A 496 3.53 -12.60 0.58
CA SER A 496 2.71 -11.83 -0.36
C SER A 496 3.61 -10.96 -1.23
N THR A 497 4.36 -11.58 -2.14
CA THR A 497 5.33 -10.89 -3.02
C THR A 497 4.60 -9.97 -4.00
N ARG A 498 5.03 -8.73 -4.12
CA ARG A 498 4.41 -7.76 -5.04
C ARG A 498 4.80 -8.00 -6.48
N VAL A 499 6.09 -8.21 -6.72
CA VAL A 499 6.68 -8.48 -8.04
C VAL A 499 7.46 -9.78 -7.95
N PRO A 500 6.80 -10.95 -8.09
CA PRO A 500 7.46 -12.23 -8.02
C PRO A 500 8.48 -12.41 -9.18
N PRO A 501 9.49 -13.26 -9.00
CA PRO A 501 9.78 -14.07 -7.82
C PRO A 501 10.44 -13.27 -6.68
N LEU A 502 10.51 -13.88 -5.49
CA LEU A 502 11.39 -13.44 -4.42
C LEU A 502 12.86 -13.40 -4.90
N LYS A 503 13.64 -12.51 -4.33
CA LYS A 503 15.10 -12.49 -4.46
C LYS A 503 15.76 -12.15 -3.13
N PHE A 504 17.04 -12.46 -3.01
CA PHE A 504 17.88 -11.91 -1.95
C PHE A 504 18.58 -10.67 -2.48
N GLU A 505 18.39 -9.56 -1.78
CA GLU A 505 18.94 -8.25 -2.14
C GLU A 505 19.80 -7.73 -0.99
N SER A 506 20.96 -7.17 -1.31
CA SER A 506 21.79 -6.50 -0.31
C SER A 506 21.09 -5.29 0.28
N ALA A 507 21.28 -5.11 1.57
CA ALA A 507 20.79 -3.93 2.30
C ALA A 507 21.95 -3.30 3.07
N TYR A 508 21.80 -2.07 3.54
CA TYR A 508 22.85 -1.40 4.29
C TYR A 508 22.66 -1.59 5.79
N VAL A 509 23.73 -2.03 6.46
CA VAL A 509 23.83 -1.97 7.92
C VAL A 509 24.78 -0.81 8.24
N VAL A 510 24.20 0.26 8.76
CA VAL A 510 24.87 1.55 8.89
C VAL A 510 25.25 2.08 7.50
N PHE A 511 26.48 1.95 7.03
CA PHE A 511 26.91 2.29 5.67
C PHE A 511 27.62 1.15 4.94
N THR A 512 27.50 -0.06 5.47
CA THR A 512 28.10 -1.25 4.85
C THR A 512 27.03 -2.06 4.13
N GLU A 513 27.20 -2.21 2.84
CA GLU A 513 26.35 -3.10 2.06
C GLU A 513 26.52 -4.54 2.58
N THR A 514 25.42 -5.16 2.99
CA THR A 514 25.41 -6.40 3.75
C THR A 514 24.44 -7.41 3.15
N MET A 515 24.94 -8.63 2.97
CA MET A 515 24.14 -9.82 2.69
C MET A 515 24.39 -10.81 3.83
N TYR A 516 23.42 -10.93 4.74
CA TYR A 516 23.51 -11.89 5.83
C TYR A 516 23.54 -13.33 5.32
N ALA A 517 24.25 -14.22 6.03
CA ALA A 517 24.28 -15.66 5.71
C ALA A 517 22.86 -16.27 5.80
N ASP A 518 22.14 -15.94 6.86
CA ASP A 518 20.75 -16.31 7.12
C ASP A 518 19.70 -15.40 6.49
N LYS A 519 20.10 -14.45 5.64
CA LYS A 519 19.23 -13.47 4.96
C LYS A 519 18.46 -12.54 5.91
N GLY A 520 18.95 -12.35 7.13
CA GLY A 520 18.32 -11.56 8.17
C GLY A 520 17.17 -12.29 8.87
N ILE A 521 17.21 -13.63 8.85
CA ILE A 521 16.22 -14.51 9.48
C ILE A 521 16.76 -15.05 10.79
N THR A 522 15.92 -15.04 11.79
CA THR A 522 16.13 -15.72 13.07
C THR A 522 15.02 -16.75 13.28
N VAL A 523 15.35 -17.93 13.72
CA VAL A 523 14.40 -18.97 14.15
C VAL A 523 14.53 -19.17 15.66
N SER A 524 13.41 -19.12 16.36
CA SER A 524 13.32 -19.43 17.79
C SER A 524 12.39 -20.61 18.01
N ASP A 525 12.80 -21.56 18.82
CA ASP A 525 12.02 -22.75 19.16
C ASP A 525 12.16 -23.11 20.65
N GLY A 526 11.60 -24.24 21.08
CA GLY A 526 11.69 -24.72 22.45
C GLY A 526 13.12 -25.00 22.96
N SER A 527 14.09 -25.11 22.05
CA SER A 527 15.51 -25.38 22.37
C SER A 527 16.39 -24.13 22.29
N GLY A 528 15.83 -22.97 21.88
CA GLY A 528 16.54 -21.69 21.82
C GLY A 528 16.50 -21.00 20.46
N VAL A 529 17.46 -20.11 20.23
CA VAL A 529 17.51 -19.24 19.06
C VAL A 529 18.60 -19.72 18.09
N LEU A 530 18.29 -19.71 16.80
CA LEU A 530 19.17 -20.03 15.68
C LEU A 530 19.26 -18.81 14.75
N THR A 531 20.47 -18.48 14.32
CA THR A 531 20.76 -17.32 13.47
C THR A 531 22.12 -17.51 12.76
N GLY A 532 22.44 -16.68 11.79
CA GLY A 532 23.72 -16.70 11.09
C GLY A 532 23.96 -18.04 10.38
N THR A 533 25.10 -18.66 10.66
CA THR A 533 25.50 -19.94 10.04
C THR A 533 24.73 -21.16 10.55
N ASP A 534 23.91 -21.01 11.58
CA ASP A 534 23.02 -22.07 12.05
C ASP A 534 21.84 -22.30 11.10
N LEU A 535 21.61 -21.39 10.18
CA LEU A 535 20.52 -21.42 9.21
C LEU A 535 21.05 -21.42 7.77
N THR A 536 20.47 -22.26 6.93
CA THR A 536 20.63 -22.19 5.48
C THR A 536 19.30 -21.78 4.86
N VAL A 537 19.29 -20.64 4.16
CA VAL A 537 18.08 -20.06 3.57
C VAL A 537 18.15 -20.10 2.06
N SER A 538 17.12 -20.59 1.41
CA SER A 538 16.96 -20.65 -0.05
C SER A 538 15.56 -20.28 -0.49
N ILE A 539 15.42 -19.76 -1.70
CA ILE A 539 14.12 -19.56 -2.36
C ILE A 539 13.77 -20.86 -3.08
N VAL A 540 12.57 -21.38 -2.85
CA VAL A 540 12.11 -22.67 -3.41
C VAL A 540 10.92 -22.53 -4.36
N SER A 541 10.27 -21.36 -4.35
CA SER A 541 9.26 -20.96 -5.34
C SER A 541 9.19 -19.44 -5.45
N ASP A 542 8.31 -18.91 -6.27
CA ASP A 542 8.15 -17.46 -6.49
C ASP A 542 7.89 -16.68 -5.20
N ASN A 543 7.24 -17.30 -4.21
CA ASN A 543 6.81 -16.64 -2.97
C ASN A 543 7.26 -17.37 -1.71
N VAL A 544 8.05 -18.42 -1.79
CA VAL A 544 8.38 -19.26 -0.63
C VAL A 544 9.88 -19.39 -0.41
N ILE A 545 10.29 -19.16 0.82
CA ILE A 545 11.64 -19.52 1.28
C ILE A 545 11.63 -20.81 2.09
N LYS A 546 12.70 -21.56 1.97
CA LYS A 546 13.05 -22.73 2.78
C LYS A 546 14.18 -22.37 3.72
N ILE A 547 14.04 -22.72 4.98
CA ILE A 547 14.98 -22.46 6.06
C ILE A 547 15.37 -23.81 6.66
N VAL A 548 16.62 -24.21 6.53
CA VAL A 548 17.17 -25.43 7.10
C VAL A 548 18.01 -25.08 8.32
N ALA A 549 17.61 -25.56 9.48
CA ALA A 549 18.31 -25.38 10.74
C ALA A 549 19.41 -26.43 10.93
N GLY A 550 20.49 -26.08 11.59
CA GLY A 550 21.60 -26.98 11.92
C GLY A 550 21.24 -28.07 12.95
N ARG A 551 20.02 -28.03 13.50
CA ARG A 551 19.48 -29.06 14.43
C ARG A 551 17.97 -29.24 14.21
N THR A 552 17.43 -30.32 14.73
CA THR A 552 15.97 -30.52 14.76
C THR A 552 15.29 -29.43 15.59
N LEU A 553 14.21 -28.87 15.06
CA LEU A 553 13.36 -27.88 15.71
C LEU A 553 12.40 -28.58 16.69
N SER A 554 11.91 -27.87 17.70
CA SER A 554 11.03 -28.43 18.72
C SER A 554 10.12 -27.38 19.35
N GLY A 555 8.94 -27.81 19.79
CA GLY A 555 7.97 -26.96 20.49
C GLY A 555 7.41 -25.84 19.57
N THR A 556 7.20 -24.67 20.12
CA THR A 556 6.70 -23.53 19.32
C THR A 556 7.82 -22.93 18.48
N VAL A 557 7.73 -23.06 17.17
CA VAL A 557 8.70 -22.48 16.21
C VAL A 557 8.22 -21.12 15.75
N THR A 558 9.07 -20.12 15.90
CA THR A 558 8.82 -18.74 15.46
C THR A 558 9.91 -18.30 14.50
N ILE A 559 9.51 -17.81 13.33
CA ILE A 559 10.40 -17.20 12.33
C ILE A 559 10.32 -15.68 12.49
N MET A 560 11.47 -15.04 12.60
CA MET A 560 11.60 -13.59 12.72
C MET A 560 12.43 -13.06 11.58
N LEU A 561 12.00 -11.94 10.99
CA LEU A 561 12.68 -11.24 9.93
C LEU A 561 13.15 -9.88 10.43
N GLY A 562 14.45 -9.61 10.38
CA GLY A 562 15.02 -8.32 10.78
C GLY A 562 14.96 -8.05 12.29
N ASP A 563 15.27 -9.03 13.15
CA ASP A 563 15.32 -8.80 14.60
C ASP A 563 16.45 -7.81 15.00
N GLY A 564 16.23 -7.08 16.09
CA GLY A 564 17.17 -6.04 16.54
C GLY A 564 18.44 -6.59 17.21
N THR A 565 18.47 -7.88 17.62
CA THR A 565 19.63 -8.48 18.29
C THR A 565 20.68 -8.95 17.31
N SER A 566 20.26 -9.69 16.28
CA SER A 566 21.17 -10.32 15.32
C SER A 566 21.33 -9.53 14.03
N HIS A 567 20.33 -8.74 13.66
CA HIS A 567 20.23 -8.15 12.32
C HIS A 567 20.03 -6.63 12.32
N ALA A 568 20.00 -5.96 13.47
CA ALA A 568 19.82 -4.51 13.59
C ALA A 568 18.57 -3.97 12.84
N GLY A 569 17.51 -4.76 12.75
CA GLY A 569 16.30 -4.39 12.01
C GLY A 569 16.44 -4.47 10.49
N VAL A 570 17.46 -5.19 9.98
CA VAL A 570 17.75 -5.30 8.54
C VAL A 570 17.63 -6.75 8.09
N HIS A 571 17.21 -6.98 6.86
CA HIS A 571 17.16 -8.29 6.22
C HIS A 571 17.36 -8.19 4.71
N ASN A 572 17.46 -9.32 4.03
CA ASN A 572 17.78 -9.41 2.61
C ASN A 572 16.65 -9.99 1.76
N ILE A 573 15.42 -10.08 2.27
CA ILE A 573 14.28 -10.59 1.51
C ILE A 573 13.65 -9.45 0.72
N ALA A 574 13.74 -9.52 -0.59
CA ALA A 574 13.18 -8.56 -1.54
C ALA A 574 12.36 -9.27 -2.62
N ASP A 575 11.61 -8.51 -3.39
CA ASP A 575 10.98 -8.99 -4.61
C ASP A 575 11.79 -8.61 -5.87
N SER A 576 11.36 -9.02 -7.04
CA SER A 576 12.07 -8.81 -8.31
C SER A 576 11.83 -7.44 -8.94
N ASP A 577 11.29 -6.48 -8.19
CA ASP A 577 11.14 -5.11 -8.65
C ASP A 577 12.52 -4.46 -8.87
N THR A 578 12.74 -3.94 -10.08
CA THR A 578 13.99 -3.30 -10.51
C THR A 578 13.84 -1.80 -10.74
N GLU A 579 12.74 -1.22 -10.27
CA GLU A 579 12.49 0.20 -10.45
C GLU A 579 13.52 1.06 -9.72
N ILE A 580 13.90 2.16 -10.36
CA ILE A 580 14.85 3.14 -9.84
C ILE A 580 14.22 4.54 -9.86
N SER A 581 14.69 5.42 -8.99
CA SER A 581 14.36 6.84 -9.01
C SER A 581 15.25 7.59 -10.02
N ASP A 582 14.79 8.75 -10.48
CA ASP A 582 15.64 9.67 -11.25
C ASP A 582 16.75 10.31 -10.38
N TYR A 583 16.54 10.37 -9.07
CA TYR A 583 17.55 10.82 -8.13
C TYR A 583 18.75 9.87 -8.06
N VAL A 584 19.92 10.45 -7.87
CA VAL A 584 21.19 9.73 -7.69
C VAL A 584 21.78 10.06 -6.33
N TRP A 585 22.61 9.17 -5.82
CA TRP A 585 23.44 9.46 -4.65
C TRP A 585 24.50 10.51 -5.00
N GLU A 586 24.49 11.61 -4.29
CA GLU A 586 25.42 12.72 -4.47
C GLU A 586 26.47 12.75 -3.35
N SER A 587 27.74 12.81 -3.71
CA SER A 587 28.87 12.85 -2.79
C SER A 587 29.79 14.03 -3.11
N GLY A 588 30.46 14.54 -2.07
CA GLY A 588 31.47 15.60 -2.23
C GLY A 588 30.88 16.99 -2.47
N LEU A 589 29.62 17.20 -2.12
CA LEU A 589 28.98 18.50 -2.21
C LEU A 589 29.54 19.48 -1.14
N PRO A 590 29.53 20.80 -1.41
CA PRO A 590 29.93 21.79 -0.42
C PRO A 590 29.12 21.65 0.87
N ASN A 591 29.80 21.63 2.03
CA ASN A 591 29.24 21.45 3.38
C ASN A 591 28.59 20.07 3.66
N GLN A 592 28.71 19.12 2.75
CA GLN A 592 28.26 17.74 3.01
C GLN A 592 29.21 17.07 4.01
N PRO A 593 28.69 16.37 5.03
CA PRO A 593 29.52 15.59 5.94
C PRO A 593 30.33 14.50 5.20
N ALA A 594 31.61 14.36 5.51
CA ALA A 594 32.47 13.35 4.90
C ALA A 594 31.95 11.91 5.11
N THR A 595 31.22 11.67 6.18
CA THR A 595 30.58 10.39 6.50
C THR A 595 29.50 9.98 5.50
N GLU A 596 28.92 10.94 4.76
CA GLU A 596 27.96 10.69 3.70
C GLU A 596 28.59 10.36 2.33
N ASN A 597 29.92 10.43 2.22
CA ASN A 597 30.65 10.10 1.00
C ASN A 597 30.81 8.58 0.85
N ILE A 598 29.76 7.90 0.40
CA ILE A 598 29.80 6.46 0.10
C ILE A 598 30.17 6.30 -1.37
N ALA A 599 31.46 6.11 -1.64
CA ALA A 599 32.01 6.06 -3.01
C ALA A 599 31.31 5.03 -3.90
N ALA A 600 30.91 3.89 -3.32
CA ALA A 600 30.20 2.83 -4.04
C ALA A 600 28.81 3.26 -4.55
N LEU A 601 28.20 4.27 -3.96
CA LEU A 601 26.88 4.79 -4.34
C LEU A 601 26.95 6.03 -5.23
N ASN A 602 28.06 6.73 -5.26
CA ASN A 602 28.16 8.02 -5.95
C ASN A 602 27.70 7.93 -7.42
N ASN A 603 26.80 8.84 -7.81
CA ASN A 603 26.14 8.88 -9.12
C ASN A 603 25.28 7.63 -9.47
N LYS A 604 24.96 6.77 -8.52
CA LYS A 604 24.02 5.68 -8.73
C LYS A 604 22.60 6.13 -8.41
N HIS A 605 21.68 5.75 -9.27
CA HIS A 605 20.25 5.94 -9.01
C HIS A 605 19.80 5.19 -7.76
N TYR A 606 18.88 5.77 -7.01
CA TYR A 606 18.29 5.10 -5.87
C TYR A 606 17.44 3.90 -6.34
N SER A 607 17.75 2.73 -5.81
CA SER A 607 16.92 1.54 -6.01
C SER A 607 15.57 1.73 -5.28
N LEU A 608 14.49 1.48 -5.99
CA LEU A 608 13.16 1.46 -5.41
C LEU A 608 12.67 0.02 -5.18
N ALA A 609 13.58 -0.94 -5.01
CA ALA A 609 13.27 -2.32 -4.69
C ALA A 609 12.37 -2.42 -3.45
N ASN A 610 11.43 -3.35 -3.48
CA ASN A 610 10.57 -3.62 -2.34
C ASN A 610 11.25 -4.66 -1.44
N PHE A 611 11.36 -4.34 -0.15
CA PHE A 611 11.76 -5.28 0.89
C PHE A 611 10.52 -5.73 1.69
N ALA A 612 10.55 -6.96 2.18
CA ALA A 612 9.48 -7.47 3.03
C ALA A 612 9.37 -6.67 4.34
N LEU A 613 8.20 -6.70 4.97
CA LEU A 613 8.04 -6.07 6.28
C LEU A 613 8.83 -6.83 7.35
N ILE A 614 9.43 -6.09 8.27
CA ILE A 614 9.98 -6.64 9.51
C ILE A 614 8.83 -7.28 10.29
N GLN A 615 8.99 -8.54 10.70
CA GLN A 615 7.87 -9.31 11.21
C GLN A 615 8.34 -10.55 11.96
N LYS A 616 7.47 -11.07 12.82
CA LYS A 616 7.58 -12.44 13.35
C LYS A 616 6.30 -13.22 13.05
N ILE A 617 6.45 -14.51 12.79
CA ILE A 617 5.35 -15.43 12.55
C ILE A 617 5.61 -16.76 13.27
N THR A 618 4.56 -17.32 13.87
CA THR A 618 4.63 -18.69 14.42
C THR A 618 4.35 -19.68 13.31
N ALA A 619 5.26 -20.63 13.13
CA ALA A 619 5.13 -21.69 12.14
C ALA A 619 4.31 -22.87 12.70
N GLU A 620 3.44 -23.44 11.87
CA GLU A 620 2.68 -24.65 12.20
C GLU A 620 3.49 -25.90 11.85
N GLU A 621 3.40 -26.94 12.70
CA GLU A 621 4.04 -28.24 12.45
C GLU A 621 3.21 -29.03 11.42
N PHE A 622 3.87 -29.69 10.43
CA PHE A 622 3.23 -30.48 9.38
C PHE A 622 3.78 -31.89 9.22
#